data_71302a23d12c1daf23f5f46ce73b741f
#
_entry.id   71302a23d12c1daf23f5f46ce73b741f
#
_cell.length_a   1.000
_cell.length_b   1.000
_cell.length_c   1.000
_cell.angle_alpha   90.00
_cell.angle_beta   90.00
_cell.angle_gamma   90.00
#
_symmetry.space_group_name_H-M   'P 1'
#
loop_
_entity.id
_entity.type
_entity.pdbx_description
1 polymer ?
#
loop_
_entity_poly.entity_id
_entity_poly.type
_entity_poly.pdbx_seq_one_letter_code
_entity_poly.pdbx_strand_id
1 'polypeptide(L)' 'MVWYWFTARKNGKHIRERIPADSQTEAVSELEKMGYTDIVITDIVITE' A
#
# COMPACT_ATOMS: atom_id res chain seq x y z
N MET A 1 0.49 5.11 -14.78
CA MET A 1 0.42 4.18 -13.64
C MET A 1 0.57 4.96 -12.35
N VAL A 2 -0.17 4.58 -11.32
CA VAL A 2 -0.11 5.26 -10.02
C VAL A 2 0.49 4.30 -9.01
N TRP A 3 1.49 4.78 -8.29
CA TRP A 3 2.14 4.02 -7.22
C TRP A 3 1.78 4.63 -5.88
N TYR A 4 1.41 3.78 -4.94
CA TYR A 4 1.04 4.20 -3.59
C TYR A 4 2.11 3.70 -2.62
N TRP A 5 2.82 4.64 -2.00
CA TRP A 5 3.74 4.31 -0.91
C TRP A 5 2.93 4.15 0.36
N PHE A 6 3.22 3.12 1.11
CA PHE A 6 2.48 2.83 2.32
C PHE A 6 3.38 2.30 3.41
N THR A 7 2.90 2.44 4.66
CA THR A 7 3.44 1.73 5.80
C THR A 7 2.37 0.76 6.28
N ALA A 8 2.80 -0.37 6.78
CA ALA A 8 1.88 -1.40 7.27
C ALA A 8 2.62 -2.35 8.19
N ARG A 9 1.87 -3.26 8.79
CA ARG A 9 2.43 -4.35 9.60
C ARG A 9 2.11 -5.67 8.97
N LYS A 10 3.08 -6.57 9.00
CA LYS A 10 2.88 -7.95 8.58
C LYS A 10 3.75 -8.84 9.44
N ASN A 11 3.16 -9.88 10.04
CA ASN A 11 3.85 -10.82 10.93
C ASN A 11 4.57 -10.10 12.08
N GLY A 12 3.95 -9.06 12.60
CA GLY A 12 4.51 -8.27 13.70
C GLY A 12 5.63 -7.31 13.32
N LYS A 13 5.95 -7.21 12.03
CA LYS A 13 6.97 -6.30 11.53
C LYS A 13 6.35 -5.09 10.86
N HIS A 14 6.92 -3.93 11.12
CA HIS A 14 6.54 -2.68 10.50
C HIS A 14 7.35 -2.53 9.20
N ILE A 15 6.67 -2.32 8.09
CA ILE A 15 7.32 -2.22 6.78
C ILE A 15 6.89 -0.95 6.06
N ARG A 16 7.70 -0.54 5.07
CA ARG A 16 7.37 0.54 4.15
C ARG A 16 7.68 0.04 2.74
N GLU A 17 6.65 0.03 1.91
CA GLU A 17 6.72 -0.48 0.53
C GLU A 17 5.84 0.36 -0.39
N ARG A 18 5.83 0.04 -1.65
CA ARG A 18 4.94 0.67 -2.62
C ARG A 18 4.17 -0.39 -3.40
N ILE A 19 3.00 0.00 -3.91
CA ILE A 19 2.14 -0.89 -4.69
C ILE A 19 1.50 -0.10 -5.83
N PRO A 20 1.45 -0.66 -7.05
CA PRO A 20 0.72 -0.04 -8.14
C PRO A 20 -0.77 -0.35 -8.00
N ALA A 21 -1.63 0.64 -8.25
CA ALA A 21 -3.08 0.44 -8.20
C ALA A 21 -3.77 1.55 -8.97
N ASP A 22 -5.03 1.32 -9.33
CA ASP A 22 -5.85 2.29 -10.04
C ASP A 22 -6.44 3.35 -9.10
N SER A 23 -6.58 3.01 -7.82
CA SER A 23 -7.09 3.92 -6.81
C SER A 23 -6.52 3.57 -5.44
N GLN A 24 -6.63 4.51 -4.50
CA GLN A 24 -6.19 4.28 -3.13
C GLN A 24 -6.99 3.14 -2.49
N THR A 25 -8.30 3.11 -2.71
CA THR A 25 -9.17 2.05 -2.19
C THR A 25 -8.72 0.68 -2.69
N GLU A 26 -8.38 0.59 -3.97
CA GLU A 26 -7.90 -0.65 -4.56
C GLU A 26 -6.55 -1.06 -3.98
N ALA A 27 -5.65 -0.11 -3.77
CA ALA A 27 -4.35 -0.38 -3.16
C ALA A 27 -4.52 -0.98 -1.76
N VAL A 28 -5.35 -0.37 -0.92
CA VAL A 28 -5.60 -0.85 0.43
C VAL A 28 -6.25 -2.25 0.40
N SER A 29 -7.22 -2.45 -0.49
CA SER A 29 -7.89 -3.74 -0.64
C SER A 29 -6.90 -4.85 -0.99
N GLU A 30 -5.99 -4.60 -1.92
CA GLU A 30 -4.98 -5.58 -2.31
C GLU A 30 -4.03 -5.90 -1.15
N LEU A 31 -3.62 -4.87 -0.39
CA LEU A 31 -2.74 -5.07 0.75
C LEU A 31 -3.41 -5.90 1.85
N GLU A 32 -4.70 -5.66 2.09
CA GLU A 32 -5.45 -6.45 3.05
C GLU A 32 -5.51 -7.93 2.64
N LYS A 33 -5.69 -8.20 1.36
CA LYS A 33 -5.68 -9.56 0.82
C LYS A 33 -4.34 -10.25 1.01
N MET A 34 -3.26 -9.48 1.03
CA MET A 34 -1.91 -10.02 1.25
C MET A 34 -1.58 -10.23 2.73
N GLY A 35 -2.49 -9.84 3.63
CA GLY A 35 -2.30 -10.03 5.07
C GLY A 35 -1.67 -8.86 5.79
N TYR A 36 -1.57 -7.69 5.15
CA TYR A 36 -1.08 -6.48 5.82
C TYR A 36 -2.15 -5.89 6.72
N THR A 37 -1.72 -5.31 7.84
CA THR A 37 -2.57 -4.60 8.79
C THR A 37 -1.99 -3.21 9.08
N ASP A 38 -2.76 -2.34 9.71
CA ASP A 38 -2.35 -0.97 10.05
C ASP A 38 -1.80 -0.23 8.83
N ILE A 39 -2.52 -0.32 7.71
CA ILE A 39 -2.10 0.23 6.43
C ILE A 39 -2.30 1.74 6.42
N VAL A 40 -1.24 2.49 6.14
CA VAL A 40 -1.30 3.95 5.99
C VAL A 40 -0.64 4.33 4.68
N ILE A 41 -1.39 5.01 3.81
CA ILE A 41 -0.84 5.53 2.55
C ILE A 41 -0.09 6.82 2.87
N THR A 42 1.19 6.87 2.56
CA THR A 42 2.04 8.02 2.88
C THR A 42 2.31 8.93 1.69
N ASP A 43 2.42 8.36 0.49
CA ASP A 43 2.70 9.12 -0.73
C ASP A 43 2.02 8.50 -1.93
N ILE A 44 1.72 9.34 -2.92
CA ILE A 44 1.15 8.91 -4.19
C ILE A 44 2.05 9.44 -5.29
N VAL A 45 2.57 8.54 -6.12
CA VAL A 45 3.46 8.89 -7.24
C VAL A 45 2.79 8.47 -8.53
N ILE A 46 2.60 9.43 -9.42
CA ILE A 46 2.00 9.19 -10.73
C ILE A 46 3.12 9.12 -11.75
N THR A 47 3.18 7.99 -12.47
CA THR A 47 4.15 7.79 -13.54
C THR A 47 3.43 7.41 -14.82
N GLU A 48 4.00 7.78 -15.93
CA GLU A 48 3.47 7.43 -17.24
C GLU A 48 4.12 6.17 -17.80
#